data_b7d667935fab2d8284bfb15935282dd5
#
_entry.id   b7d667935fab2d8284bfb15935282dd5
#
_cell.length_a   1.000
_cell.length_b   1.000
_cell.length_c   1.000
_cell.angle_alpha   90.00
_cell.angle_beta   90.00
_cell.angle_gamma   90.00
#
_symmetry.space_group_name_H-M   'P 1'
#
loop_
_entity.id
_entity.type
_entity.pdbx_description
1 polymer ?
#
loop_
_entity_poly.entity_id
_entity_poly.type
_entity_poly.pdbx_seq_one_letter_code
_entity_poly.pdbx_strand_id
1 'polypeptide(L)'
;WVLAACRFAHKLGKGQLDRIGETFRKHSLLLLLIAAAVILQCFLVAAYQDVTADATHYIGAVSTSVYTDTLARYSPLTGVIQRNFNLRYDLSAYPMNNAVWCVLLGIHPIVQSKVVMSVINMLMINLLIYQIGKSFFRGDEKKADLMVLFVCLMQLFSFSIYTTGTFAFMRVYEGK
;
A
#
# COMPACT_ATOMS: atom_id res chain seq x y z
N TRP A 1 3.04 -19.56 -9.95
CA TRP A 1 2.98 -18.10 -10.09
C TRP A 1 3.84 -17.62 -11.26
N VAL A 2 5.10 -18.05 -11.41
CA VAL A 2 5.99 -17.66 -12.52
C VAL A 2 5.42 -18.07 -13.87
N LEU A 3 4.90 -19.30 -14.00
CA LEU A 3 4.26 -19.79 -15.24
C LEU A 3 2.95 -19.04 -15.56
N ALA A 4 2.19 -18.60 -14.54
CA ALA A 4 1.00 -17.79 -14.73
C ALA A 4 1.37 -16.36 -15.17
N ALA A 5 2.42 -15.78 -14.61
CA ALA A 5 2.94 -14.48 -15.03
C ALA A 5 3.51 -14.51 -16.46
N CYS A 6 4.23 -15.56 -16.84
CA CYS A 6 4.72 -15.73 -18.22
C CYS A 6 3.57 -15.94 -19.23
N ARG A 7 2.52 -16.69 -18.88
CA ARG A 7 1.32 -16.82 -19.72
C ARG A 7 0.52 -15.53 -19.83
N PHE A 8 0.48 -14.74 -18.74
CA PHE A 8 -0.16 -13.42 -18.74
C PHE A 8 0.62 -12.44 -19.62
N ALA A 9 1.94 -12.39 -19.49
CA ALA A 9 2.80 -11.56 -20.34
C ALA A 9 2.74 -11.96 -21.82
N HIS A 10 2.65 -13.25 -22.14
CA HIS A 10 2.50 -13.73 -23.52
C HIS A 10 1.09 -13.45 -24.11
N LYS A 11 0.07 -13.32 -23.26
CA LYS A 11 -1.30 -12.95 -23.65
C LYS A 11 -1.50 -11.46 -23.90
N LEU A 12 -0.55 -10.63 -23.44
CA LEU A 12 -0.45 -9.21 -23.81
C LEU A 12 0.10 -9.13 -25.25
N GLY A 13 -0.71 -9.55 -26.22
CA GLY A 13 -0.36 -9.44 -27.64
C GLY A 13 -0.09 -7.99 -28.03
N LYS A 14 0.69 -7.78 -29.11
CA LYS A 14 1.05 -6.45 -29.65
C LYS A 14 -0.12 -5.45 -29.69
N GLY A 15 -1.34 -5.90 -30.00
CA GLY A 15 -2.53 -5.06 -30.03
C GLY A 15 -3.00 -4.50 -28.67
N GLN A 16 -2.60 -5.07 -27.54
CA GLN A 16 -2.86 -4.49 -26.22
C GLN A 16 -1.82 -3.42 -25.86
N LEU A 17 -0.56 -3.64 -26.25
CA LEU A 17 0.51 -2.65 -26.08
C LEU A 17 0.25 -1.41 -26.92
N ASP A 18 -0.24 -1.58 -28.15
CA ASP A 18 -0.61 -0.46 -29.03
C ASP A 18 -1.80 0.33 -28.46
N ARG A 19 -2.82 -0.35 -27.93
CA ARG A 19 -3.94 0.32 -27.22
C ARG A 19 -3.49 1.08 -25.98
N ILE A 20 -2.58 0.49 -25.18
CA ILE A 20 -1.99 1.18 -24.03
C ILE A 20 -1.23 2.41 -24.50
N GLY A 21 -0.44 2.30 -25.57
CA GLY A 21 0.30 3.42 -26.14
C GLY A 21 -0.62 4.54 -26.69
N GLU A 22 -1.73 4.21 -27.35
CA GLU A 22 -2.72 5.17 -27.81
C GLU A 22 -3.47 5.85 -26.66
N THR A 23 -3.85 5.10 -25.62
CA THR A 23 -4.48 5.66 -24.41
C THR A 23 -3.52 6.60 -23.69
N PHE A 24 -2.26 6.23 -23.55
CA PHE A 24 -1.22 7.10 -22.99
C PHE A 24 -1.07 8.39 -23.78
N ARG A 25 -1.07 8.32 -25.12
CA ARG A 25 -0.92 9.52 -25.98
C ARG A 25 -2.15 10.43 -25.94
N LYS A 26 -3.34 9.86 -25.79
CA LYS A 26 -4.61 10.61 -25.80
C LYS A 26 -4.92 11.29 -24.45
N HIS A 27 -4.43 10.75 -23.34
CA HIS A 27 -4.69 11.22 -21.98
C HIS A 27 -3.41 11.53 -21.21
N SER A 28 -2.30 11.80 -21.92
CA SER A 28 -0.97 11.92 -21.35
C SER A 28 -0.87 12.91 -20.19
N LEU A 29 -1.52 14.06 -20.27
CA LEU A 29 -1.52 15.05 -19.20
C LEU A 29 -2.26 14.56 -17.94
N LEU A 30 -3.42 13.92 -18.10
CA LEU A 30 -4.19 13.39 -16.98
C LEU A 30 -3.45 12.27 -16.25
N LEU A 31 -2.87 11.33 -17.01
CA LEU A 31 -2.06 10.25 -16.46
C LEU A 31 -0.80 10.77 -15.76
N LEU A 32 -0.18 11.81 -16.30
CA LEU A 32 0.97 12.46 -15.66
C LEU A 32 0.57 13.13 -14.34
N LEU A 33 -0.58 13.79 -14.28
CA LEU A 33 -1.10 14.37 -13.04
C LEU A 33 -1.41 13.30 -11.98
N ILE A 34 -2.03 12.18 -12.39
CA ILE A 34 -2.28 11.04 -11.51
C ILE A 34 -0.96 10.48 -10.98
N ALA A 35 0.01 10.23 -11.87
CA ALA A 35 1.32 9.72 -11.48
C ALA A 35 2.01 10.66 -10.48
N ALA A 36 2.00 11.96 -10.74
CA ALA A 36 2.57 12.96 -9.83
C ALA A 36 1.86 12.96 -8.47
N ALA A 37 0.54 12.87 -8.43
CA ALA A 37 -0.24 12.80 -7.19
C ALA A 37 0.07 11.52 -6.40
N VAL A 38 0.14 10.37 -7.06
CA VAL A 38 0.46 9.08 -6.42
C VAL A 38 1.91 9.07 -5.90
N ILE A 39 2.86 9.60 -6.67
CA ILE A 39 4.26 9.74 -6.22
C ILE A 39 4.34 10.63 -4.99
N LEU A 40 3.62 11.76 -4.99
CA LEU A 40 3.55 12.64 -3.83
C LEU A 40 2.95 11.95 -2.60
N GLN A 41 1.86 11.18 -2.77
CA GLN A 41 1.27 10.38 -1.70
C GLN A 41 2.27 9.36 -1.14
N CYS A 42 2.97 8.61 -1.99
CA CYS A 42 3.99 7.65 -1.57
C CYS A 42 5.13 8.34 -0.80
N PHE A 43 5.59 9.49 -1.29
CA PHE A 43 6.63 10.28 -0.62
C PHE A 43 6.18 10.76 0.76
N LEU A 44 4.96 11.31 0.87
CA LEU A 44 4.41 11.79 2.13
C LEU A 44 4.28 10.66 3.16
N VAL A 45 3.76 9.49 2.77
CA VAL A 45 3.64 8.34 3.68
C VAL A 45 5.01 7.86 4.16
N ALA A 46 6.01 7.83 3.27
CA ALA A 46 7.36 7.40 3.63
C ALA A 46 8.08 8.42 4.55
N ALA A 47 7.89 9.72 4.29
CA ALA A 47 8.58 10.80 4.99
C ALA A 47 7.90 11.20 6.31
N TYR A 48 6.58 11.07 6.41
CA TYR A 48 5.83 11.50 7.59
C TYR A 48 6.08 10.57 8.78
N GLN A 49 6.40 11.17 9.92
CA GLN A 49 6.56 10.45 11.19
C GLN A 49 5.22 10.43 11.95
N ASP A 50 4.61 9.28 12.03
CA ASP A 50 3.44 9.06 12.88
C ASP A 50 3.90 8.49 14.23
N VAL A 51 3.54 9.17 15.31
CA VAL A 51 3.86 8.79 16.69
C VAL A 51 2.66 8.19 17.41
N THR A 52 1.71 7.66 16.69
CA THR A 52 0.55 6.99 17.29
C THR A 52 0.92 5.65 17.92
N ALA A 53 0.15 5.25 18.94
CA ALA A 53 0.31 3.95 19.59
C ALA A 53 0.11 2.79 18.61
N ASP A 54 -0.77 2.96 17.63
CA ASP A 54 -1.02 1.96 16.58
C ASP A 54 0.20 1.79 15.68
N ALA A 55 0.79 2.89 15.20
CA ALA A 55 2.01 2.87 14.39
C ALA A 55 3.14 2.13 15.12
N THR A 56 3.36 2.47 16.38
CA THR A 56 4.36 1.82 17.24
C THR A 56 4.08 0.32 17.39
N HIS A 57 2.81 -0.05 17.57
CA HIS A 57 2.42 -1.46 17.70
C HIS A 57 2.71 -2.26 16.43
N TYR A 58 2.24 -1.79 15.26
CA TYR A 58 2.38 -2.56 14.01
C TYR A 58 3.84 -2.65 13.54
N ILE A 59 4.59 -1.56 13.56
CA ILE A 59 6.02 -1.58 13.20
C ILE A 59 6.83 -2.35 14.25
N GLY A 60 6.50 -2.17 15.54
CA GLY A 60 7.11 -2.89 16.65
C GLY A 60 6.90 -4.40 16.54
N ALA A 61 5.72 -4.86 16.14
CA ALA A 61 5.42 -6.27 15.94
C ALA A 61 6.29 -6.90 14.82
N VAL A 62 6.51 -6.18 13.73
CA VAL A 62 7.44 -6.63 12.68
C VAL A 62 8.87 -6.68 13.20
N SER A 63 9.32 -5.62 13.86
CA SER A 63 10.70 -5.52 14.38
C SER A 63 11.01 -6.58 15.43
N THR A 64 10.13 -6.75 16.43
CA THR A 64 10.32 -7.77 17.47
C THR A 64 10.35 -9.17 16.88
N SER A 65 9.47 -9.46 15.90
CA SER A 65 9.44 -10.76 15.23
C SER A 65 10.74 -11.06 14.47
N VAL A 66 11.28 -10.08 13.76
CA VAL A 66 12.54 -10.23 13.02
C VAL A 66 13.73 -10.39 13.95
N TYR A 67 13.86 -9.54 14.98
CA TYR A 67 15.02 -9.56 15.87
C TYR A 67 15.03 -10.70 16.89
N THR A 68 13.88 -11.27 17.20
CA THR A 68 13.77 -12.42 18.12
C THR A 68 13.65 -13.76 17.40
N ASP A 69 13.60 -13.75 16.07
CA ASP A 69 13.35 -14.93 15.22
C ASP A 69 12.11 -15.72 15.66
N THR A 70 11.06 -14.98 16.04
CA THR A 70 9.78 -15.57 16.50
C THR A 70 8.62 -14.76 15.96
N LEU A 71 7.50 -15.43 15.63
CA LEU A 71 6.29 -14.73 15.19
C LEU A 71 5.43 -14.39 16.41
N ALA A 72 5.23 -13.09 16.64
CA ALA A 72 4.30 -12.53 17.63
C ALA A 72 4.47 -13.04 19.09
N ARG A 73 5.61 -13.61 19.44
CA ARG A 73 5.86 -14.15 20.78
C ARG A 73 6.12 -13.08 21.83
N TYR A 74 6.67 -11.94 21.41
CA TYR A 74 7.05 -10.84 22.28
C TYR A 74 6.15 -9.65 22.09
N SER A 75 5.87 -8.93 23.17
CA SER A 75 5.12 -7.68 23.10
C SER A 75 5.88 -6.64 22.25
N PRO A 76 5.26 -6.07 21.22
CA PRO A 76 5.92 -5.06 20.39
C PRO A 76 6.23 -3.76 21.15
N LEU A 77 5.56 -3.51 22.29
CA LEU A 77 5.73 -2.29 23.07
C LEU A 77 6.73 -2.46 24.23
N THR A 78 6.82 -3.65 24.80
CA THR A 78 7.63 -3.87 26.02
C THR A 78 8.78 -4.85 25.80
N GLY A 79 8.78 -5.60 24.70
CA GLY A 79 9.78 -6.64 24.44
C GLY A 79 9.68 -7.86 25.36
N VAL A 80 8.66 -7.93 26.23
CA VAL A 80 8.48 -9.05 27.16
C VAL A 80 7.66 -10.15 26.50
N ILE A 81 7.93 -11.42 26.88
CA ILE A 81 7.16 -12.57 26.40
C ILE A 81 5.68 -12.40 26.75
N GLN A 82 4.83 -12.47 25.75
CA GLN A 82 3.39 -12.43 25.94
C GLN A 82 2.87 -13.80 26.39
N ARG A 83 2.34 -13.84 27.60
CA ARG A 83 1.73 -15.06 28.15
C ARG A 83 0.27 -15.23 27.76
N ASN A 84 -0.43 -14.12 27.55
CA ASN A 84 -1.83 -14.08 27.12
C ASN A 84 -1.91 -13.31 25.80
N PHE A 85 -2.15 -14.03 24.73
CA PHE A 85 -2.40 -13.44 23.42
C PHE A 85 -3.83 -12.89 23.34
N ASN A 86 -3.98 -11.69 22.82
CA ASN A 86 -5.29 -11.21 22.44
C ASN A 86 -5.60 -11.79 21.04
N LEU A 87 -6.63 -12.62 20.94
CA LEU A 87 -7.06 -13.31 19.71
C LEU A 87 -7.15 -12.35 18.48
N ARG A 88 -7.44 -11.08 18.74
CA ARG A 88 -7.47 -10.04 17.69
C ARG A 88 -6.13 -9.87 16.98
N TYR A 89 -5.02 -10.04 17.69
CA TYR A 89 -3.67 -9.87 17.14
C TYR A 89 -3.10 -11.18 16.57
N ASP A 90 -3.56 -12.33 17.06
CA ASP A 90 -3.21 -13.64 16.51
C ASP A 90 -3.65 -13.79 15.05
N LEU A 91 -4.79 -13.19 14.70
CA LEU A 91 -5.33 -13.19 13.34
C LEU A 91 -4.76 -12.06 12.47
N SER A 92 -3.90 -11.20 13.02
CA SER A 92 -3.29 -10.10 12.27
C SER A 92 -2.11 -10.60 11.44
N ALA A 93 -2.40 -11.18 10.29
CA ALA A 93 -1.38 -11.72 9.38
C ALA A 93 -0.48 -10.64 8.77
N TYR A 94 -0.90 -9.37 8.71
CA TYR A 94 -0.18 -8.32 8.01
C TYR A 94 1.21 -8.02 8.59
N PRO A 95 1.41 -7.77 9.92
CA PRO A 95 2.73 -7.59 10.49
C PRO A 95 3.62 -8.83 10.35
N MET A 96 3.05 -10.01 10.50
CA MET A 96 3.82 -11.26 10.40
C MET A 96 4.28 -11.52 8.97
N ASN A 97 3.44 -11.23 7.98
CA ASN A 97 3.83 -11.29 6.57
C ASN A 97 4.99 -10.32 6.27
N ASN A 98 4.95 -9.10 6.81
CA ASN A 98 6.05 -8.15 6.69
C ASN A 98 7.33 -8.65 7.35
N ALA A 99 7.26 -9.30 8.51
CA ALA A 99 8.41 -9.89 9.17
C ALA A 99 9.05 -10.99 8.31
N VAL A 100 8.26 -11.85 7.69
CA VAL A 100 8.74 -12.88 6.75
C VAL A 100 9.47 -12.24 5.56
N TRP A 101 8.90 -11.20 4.95
CA TRP A 101 9.57 -10.49 3.86
C TRP A 101 10.88 -9.81 4.30
N CYS A 102 10.95 -9.26 5.52
CA CYS A 102 12.19 -8.72 6.06
C CYS A 102 13.30 -9.77 6.12
N VAL A 103 12.98 -10.96 6.63
CA VAL A 103 13.94 -12.06 6.72
C VAL A 103 14.36 -12.57 5.34
N LEU A 104 13.40 -12.78 4.43
CA LEU A 104 13.68 -13.32 3.10
C LEU A 104 14.50 -12.37 2.22
N LEU A 105 14.26 -11.06 2.33
CA LEU A 105 14.91 -10.05 1.49
C LEU A 105 16.07 -9.32 2.18
N GLY A 106 16.30 -9.57 3.47
CA GLY A 106 17.31 -8.86 4.25
C GLY A 106 17.01 -7.36 4.43
N ILE A 107 15.72 -6.96 4.41
CA ILE A 107 15.31 -5.56 4.49
C ILE A 107 15.00 -5.21 5.94
N HIS A 108 15.41 -4.01 6.35
CA HIS A 108 15.12 -3.49 7.69
C HIS A 108 13.61 -3.37 7.94
N PRO A 109 13.06 -3.81 9.10
CA PRO A 109 11.63 -3.83 9.38
C PRO A 109 10.89 -2.51 9.15
N ILE A 110 11.49 -1.37 9.53
CA ILE A 110 10.91 -0.05 9.31
C ILE A 110 10.80 0.26 7.81
N VAL A 111 11.84 -0.06 7.03
CA VAL A 111 11.84 0.17 5.58
C VAL A 111 10.81 -0.72 4.91
N GLN A 112 10.74 -1.99 5.28
CA GLN A 112 9.75 -2.91 4.74
C GLN A 112 8.33 -2.44 5.02
N SER A 113 8.00 -2.13 6.28
CA SER A 113 6.63 -1.76 6.66
C SER A 113 6.24 -0.37 6.17
N LYS A 114 7.10 0.63 6.37
CA LYS A 114 6.76 2.03 6.15
C LYS A 114 6.98 2.50 4.72
N VAL A 115 7.95 1.95 4.02
CA VAL A 115 8.26 2.36 2.64
C VAL A 115 7.73 1.35 1.65
N VAL A 116 8.24 0.12 1.68
CA VAL A 116 7.92 -0.88 0.65
C VAL A 116 6.43 -1.21 0.61
N MET A 117 5.87 -1.60 1.75
CA MET A 117 4.45 -1.98 1.81
C MET A 117 3.52 -0.79 1.63
N SER A 118 3.92 0.40 2.07
CA SER A 118 3.12 1.60 1.85
C SER A 118 3.01 1.95 0.37
N VAL A 119 4.12 1.89 -0.36
CA VAL A 119 4.12 2.12 -1.82
C VAL A 119 3.25 1.07 -2.53
N ILE A 120 3.42 -0.21 -2.20
CA ILE A 120 2.61 -1.28 -2.78
C ILE A 120 1.13 -1.06 -2.49
N ASN A 121 0.77 -0.79 -1.24
CA ASN A 121 -0.63 -0.57 -0.85
C ASN A 121 -1.23 0.67 -1.53
N MET A 122 -0.47 1.78 -1.64
CA MET A 122 -0.94 2.98 -2.34
C MET A 122 -1.19 2.72 -3.82
N LEU A 123 -0.31 1.98 -4.49
CA LEU A 123 -0.51 1.59 -5.88
C LEU A 123 -1.75 0.69 -6.03
N MET A 124 -1.91 -0.29 -5.14
CA MET A 124 -3.08 -1.19 -5.16
C MET A 124 -4.39 -0.45 -4.90
N ILE A 125 -4.43 0.49 -3.95
CA ILE A 125 -5.60 1.32 -3.67
C ILE A 125 -5.99 2.14 -4.90
N ASN A 126 -5.04 2.81 -5.53
CA ASN A 126 -5.31 3.62 -6.72
C ASN A 126 -5.76 2.76 -7.91
N LEU A 127 -5.20 1.57 -8.10
CA LEU A 127 -5.67 0.60 -9.09
C LEU A 127 -7.10 0.12 -8.82
N LEU A 128 -7.44 -0.15 -7.56
CA LEU A 128 -8.79 -0.54 -7.16
C LEU A 128 -9.79 0.61 -7.42
N ILE A 129 -9.43 1.85 -7.08
CA ILE A 129 -10.25 3.03 -7.37
C ILE A 129 -10.48 3.17 -8.88
N TYR A 130 -9.44 2.95 -9.70
CA TYR A 130 -9.57 2.95 -11.16
C TYR A 130 -10.54 1.86 -11.64
N GLN A 131 -10.44 0.63 -11.13
CA GLN A 131 -11.34 -0.47 -11.52
C GLN A 131 -12.79 -0.19 -11.10
N ILE A 132 -12.98 0.36 -9.91
CA ILE A 132 -14.30 0.80 -9.44
C ILE A 132 -14.85 1.88 -10.36
N GLY A 133 -14.04 2.89 -10.68
CA GLY A 133 -14.41 3.96 -11.61
C GLY A 133 -14.76 3.42 -12.99
N LYS A 134 -13.96 2.52 -13.53
CA LYS A 134 -14.22 1.88 -14.82
C LYS A 134 -15.54 1.10 -14.84
N SER A 135 -15.85 0.39 -13.75
CA SER A 135 -17.13 -0.30 -13.60
C SER A 135 -18.29 0.68 -13.48
N PHE A 136 -18.14 1.71 -12.66
CA PHE A 136 -19.16 2.74 -12.42
C PHE A 136 -19.50 3.55 -13.67
N PHE A 137 -18.50 3.92 -14.45
CA PHE A 137 -18.67 4.70 -15.69
C PHE A 137 -18.80 3.83 -16.95
N ARG A 138 -19.21 2.58 -16.83
CA ARG A 138 -19.48 1.65 -17.94
C ARG A 138 -18.32 1.50 -18.92
N GLY A 139 -17.09 1.51 -18.41
CA GLY A 139 -15.88 1.32 -19.20
C GLY A 139 -15.28 2.61 -19.78
N ASP A 140 -15.81 3.80 -19.46
CA ASP A 140 -15.22 5.08 -19.83
C ASP A 140 -13.92 5.33 -19.05
N GLU A 141 -12.78 5.08 -19.70
CA GLU A 141 -11.45 5.16 -19.07
C GLU A 141 -11.12 6.59 -18.62
N LYS A 142 -11.52 7.60 -19.40
CA LYS A 142 -11.25 9.00 -19.04
C LYS A 142 -11.96 9.41 -17.75
N LYS A 143 -13.21 8.98 -17.57
CA LYS A 143 -13.95 9.25 -16.32
C LYS A 143 -13.39 8.49 -15.15
N ALA A 144 -12.92 7.24 -15.37
CA ALA A 144 -12.24 6.47 -14.35
C ALA A 144 -10.94 7.16 -13.90
N ASP A 145 -10.11 7.62 -14.83
CA ASP A 145 -8.89 8.38 -14.55
C ASP A 145 -9.18 9.67 -13.77
N LEU A 146 -10.21 10.44 -14.20
CA LEU A 146 -10.65 11.63 -13.48
C LEU A 146 -11.10 11.33 -12.06
N MET A 147 -11.78 10.20 -11.84
CA MET A 147 -12.14 9.73 -10.49
C MET A 147 -10.92 9.44 -9.63
N VAL A 148 -9.91 8.76 -10.19
CA VAL A 148 -8.64 8.51 -9.48
C VAL A 148 -7.97 9.82 -9.10
N LEU A 149 -7.82 10.74 -10.05
CA LEU A 149 -7.22 12.05 -9.77
C LEU A 149 -7.98 12.80 -8.69
N PHE A 150 -9.31 12.83 -8.78
CA PHE A 150 -10.16 13.49 -7.78
C PHE A 150 -9.96 12.89 -6.38
N VAL A 151 -9.95 11.56 -6.25
CA VAL A 151 -9.70 10.87 -4.97
C VAL A 151 -8.30 11.16 -4.44
N CYS A 152 -7.27 11.14 -5.30
CA CYS A 152 -5.90 11.52 -4.92
C CYS A 152 -5.85 12.95 -4.36
N LEU A 153 -6.48 13.91 -5.03
CA LEU A 153 -6.53 15.30 -4.58
C LEU A 153 -7.31 15.44 -3.28
N MET A 154 -8.47 14.76 -3.14
CA MET A 154 -9.23 14.75 -1.90
C MET A 154 -8.39 14.19 -0.74
N GLN A 155 -7.65 13.13 -0.94
CA GLN A 155 -6.76 12.58 0.09
C GLN A 155 -5.62 13.53 0.45
N LEU A 156 -5.03 14.23 -0.53
CA LEU A 156 -3.94 15.18 -0.30
C LEU A 156 -4.39 16.46 0.42
N PHE A 157 -5.58 16.97 0.12
CA PHE A 157 -6.04 18.27 0.61
C PHE A 157 -7.10 18.21 1.72
N SER A 158 -7.68 17.04 2.02
CA SER A 158 -8.80 16.93 2.98
C SER A 158 -8.40 16.84 4.45
N PHE A 159 -7.26 17.38 4.86
CA PHE A 159 -6.77 17.32 6.25
C PHE A 159 -6.63 15.92 6.84
N SER A 160 -6.72 14.88 6.03
CA SER A 160 -6.53 13.48 6.44
C SER A 160 -5.16 13.23 7.07
N ILE A 161 -4.20 14.12 6.83
CA ILE A 161 -2.87 14.13 7.45
C ILE A 161 -2.96 14.36 8.97
N TYR A 162 -3.90 15.19 9.41
CA TYR A 162 -4.03 15.60 10.81
C TYR A 162 -5.15 14.90 11.56
N THR A 163 -5.98 14.14 10.87
CA THR A 163 -7.04 13.35 11.50
C THR A 163 -6.53 11.98 11.88
N THR A 164 -6.71 11.59 13.13
CA THR A 164 -6.46 10.22 13.62
C THR A 164 -7.45 9.20 13.04
N GLY A 165 -8.19 9.60 12.00
CA GLY A 165 -9.20 8.77 11.36
C GLY A 165 -8.61 7.52 10.70
N THR A 166 -9.34 6.44 10.79
CA THR A 166 -8.96 5.11 10.26
C THR A 166 -8.71 5.11 8.75
N PHE A 167 -9.22 6.11 8.04
CA PHE A 167 -9.15 6.21 6.57
C PHE A 167 -8.08 7.19 6.05
N ALA A 168 -7.23 7.72 6.92
CA ALA A 168 -6.14 8.58 6.49
C ALA A 168 -5.13 7.76 5.66
N PHE A 169 -4.83 8.19 4.41
CA PHE A 169 -3.88 7.48 3.56
C PHE A 169 -2.48 7.38 4.20
N MET A 170 -2.15 8.29 5.12
CA MET A 170 -0.90 8.28 5.88
C MET A 170 -0.73 7.04 6.76
N ARG A 171 -1.81 6.31 7.05
CA ARG A 171 -1.82 5.10 7.89
C ARG A 171 -1.82 3.81 7.07
N VAL A 172 -1.62 3.89 5.76
CA VAL A 172 -1.65 2.74 4.86
C VAL A 172 -0.63 1.65 5.22
N TYR A 173 0.46 2.02 5.87
CA TYR A 173 1.48 1.09 6.36
C TYR A 173 1.04 0.23 7.56
N GLU A 174 -0.06 0.58 8.21
CA GLU A 174 -0.63 -0.21 9.31
C GLU A 174 -1.47 -1.41 8.79
N GLY A 175 -1.74 -1.47 7.49
CA GLY A 175 -2.57 -2.51 6.89
C GLY A 175 -4.06 -2.37 7.18
N LYS A 176 -4.52 -1.14 7.36
CA LYS A 176 -5.93 -0.78 7.62
C LYS A 176 -6.60 -0.22 6.39
#